data_25bd9709c7c79fd82c008a8f7c49f3af
#
_entry.id   25bd9709c7c79fd82c008a8f7c49f3af
#
_cell.length_a   1.000
_cell.length_b   1.000
_cell.length_c   1.000
_cell.angle_alpha   90.00
_cell.angle_beta   90.00
_cell.angle_gamma   90.00
#
_symmetry.space_group_name_H-M   'P 1'
#
loop_
_entity.id
_entity.type
_entity.pdbx_description
1 polymer ?
#
loop_
_entity_poly.entity_id
_entity_poly.type
_entity_poly.pdbx_seq_one_letter_code
_entity_poly.pdbx_strand_id
1 'polypeptide(L)'
;METIQAVDLAYFDPPYNQHPYGSNYFMLNLIANNKKPLSFSRVSGIPDDWNRSLYNKRQSAQNELFSTVQACPAKFILISYNSEGFVKYYDFINFLSKIGKLQSLQTDYNTFRGCRNLNERPIKVKEFLFLVEKF
;
A
#
# COMPACT_ATOMS: atom_id res chain seq x y z
N MET A 1 -7.20 19.99 3.31
CA MET A 1 -6.00 19.12 3.39
C MET A 1 -5.20 19.63 4.59
N GLU A 2 -5.03 18.81 5.61
CA GLU A 2 -4.07 19.14 6.67
C GLU A 2 -2.67 19.18 6.08
N THR A 3 -1.98 20.28 6.24
CA THR A 3 -0.61 20.45 5.77
C THR A 3 0.31 19.65 6.70
N ILE A 4 0.87 18.56 6.19
CA ILE A 4 1.89 17.82 6.93
C ILE A 4 3.10 18.73 7.08
N GLN A 5 3.56 18.94 8.32
CA GLN A 5 4.79 19.68 8.59
C GLN A 5 6.00 18.93 8.03
N ALA A 6 7.06 19.67 7.69
CA ALA A 6 8.32 19.07 7.23
C ALA A 6 8.86 18.11 8.31
N VAL A 7 9.23 16.89 7.88
CA VAL A 7 9.82 15.86 8.72
C VAL A 7 11.12 15.36 8.11
N ASP A 8 12.00 14.81 8.93
CA ASP A 8 13.27 14.29 8.43
C ASP A 8 13.07 13.02 7.60
N LEU A 9 12.21 12.12 8.06
CA LEU A 9 11.94 10.83 7.42
C LEU A 9 10.44 10.56 7.37
N ALA A 10 9.96 10.12 6.21
CA ALA A 10 8.64 9.54 6.04
C ALA A 10 8.73 8.08 5.61
N TYR A 11 8.00 7.21 6.29
CA TYR A 11 7.88 5.80 5.92
C TYR A 11 6.53 5.53 5.24
N PHE A 12 6.58 4.88 4.08
CA PHE A 12 5.42 4.48 3.30
C PHE A 12 5.32 2.95 3.27
N ASP A 13 4.19 2.43 3.74
CA ASP A 13 3.77 1.04 3.62
C ASP A 13 2.37 1.01 2.96
N PRO A 14 2.27 1.31 1.67
CA PRO A 14 1.00 1.47 0.99
C PRO A 14 0.34 0.12 0.71
N PRO A 15 -1.00 0.07 0.59
CA PRO A 15 -1.67 -1.09 0.02
C PRO A 15 -1.11 -1.43 -1.36
N TYR A 16 -0.73 -2.68 -1.58
CA TYR A 16 -0.09 -3.10 -2.84
C TYR A 16 -0.99 -3.93 -3.76
N ASN A 17 -2.18 -4.35 -3.28
CA ASN A 17 -3.10 -5.21 -4.03
C ASN A 17 -4.56 -4.77 -3.92
N GLN A 18 -5.48 -5.58 -4.51
CA GLN A 18 -6.92 -5.32 -4.55
C GLN A 18 -7.66 -5.55 -3.23
N HIS A 19 -6.98 -5.95 -2.15
CA HIS A 19 -7.61 -6.25 -0.87
C HIS A 19 -7.58 -5.03 0.06
N PRO A 20 -8.66 -4.22 0.09
CA PRO A 20 -8.67 -2.99 0.87
C PRO A 20 -8.84 -3.26 2.36
N TYR A 21 -8.16 -2.48 3.18
CA TYR A 21 -8.30 -2.55 4.64
C TYR A 21 -9.74 -2.31 5.10
N GLY A 22 -10.46 -1.39 4.44
CA GLY A 22 -11.84 -1.07 4.77
C GLY A 22 -12.79 -2.26 4.69
N SER A 23 -12.57 -3.20 3.75
CA SER A 23 -13.36 -4.44 3.66
C SER A 23 -12.78 -5.58 4.48
N ASN A 24 -11.45 -5.66 4.63
CA ASN A 24 -10.81 -6.76 5.38
C ASN A 24 -10.99 -6.60 6.90
N TYR A 25 -10.99 -5.37 7.38
CA TYR A 25 -11.07 -5.04 8.81
C TYR A 25 -12.38 -4.36 9.21
N PHE A 26 -13.44 -4.46 8.38
CA PHE A 26 -14.72 -3.79 8.64
C PHE A 26 -15.30 -4.12 10.02
N MET A 27 -15.18 -5.37 10.47
CA MET A 27 -15.68 -5.79 11.77
C MET A 27 -14.98 -5.03 12.92
N LEU A 28 -13.66 -4.86 12.84
CA LEU A 28 -12.91 -4.09 13.83
C LEU A 28 -13.31 -2.61 13.81
N ASN A 29 -13.56 -2.06 12.62
CA ASN A 29 -14.05 -0.69 12.48
C ASN A 29 -15.45 -0.50 13.07
N LEU A 30 -16.36 -1.47 12.92
CA LEU A 30 -17.70 -1.43 13.54
C LEU A 30 -17.60 -1.43 15.07
N ILE A 31 -16.72 -2.27 15.62
CA ILE A 31 -16.48 -2.36 17.06
C ILE A 31 -15.88 -1.04 17.57
N ALA A 32 -14.81 -0.55 16.93
CA ALA A 32 -14.11 0.67 17.34
C ALA A 32 -15.00 1.90 17.29
N ASN A 33 -15.86 2.02 16.26
CA ASN A 33 -16.77 3.15 16.10
C ASN A 33 -18.09 2.98 16.88
N ASN A 34 -18.34 1.79 17.44
CA ASN A 34 -19.60 1.43 18.10
C ASN A 34 -20.83 1.79 17.23
N LYS A 35 -20.75 1.54 15.93
CA LYS A 35 -21.80 1.87 14.96
C LYS A 35 -22.28 0.62 14.25
N LYS A 36 -23.60 0.47 14.20
CA LYS A 36 -24.24 -0.57 13.39
C LYS A 36 -24.36 -0.06 11.94
N PRO A 37 -23.97 -0.83 10.90
CA PRO A 37 -24.14 -0.41 9.52
C PRO A 37 -25.60 -0.34 9.15
N LEU A 38 -25.97 0.62 8.29
CA LEU A 38 -27.34 0.78 7.77
C LEU A 38 -27.68 -0.32 6.75
N SER A 39 -26.68 -0.72 5.96
CA SER A 39 -26.79 -1.78 4.96
C SER A 39 -25.51 -2.58 4.88
N PHE A 40 -25.59 -3.83 4.46
CA PHE A 40 -24.45 -4.71 4.33
C PHE A 40 -24.71 -5.85 3.32
N SER A 41 -23.67 -6.37 2.74
CA SER A 41 -23.74 -7.52 1.84
C SER A 41 -24.29 -8.74 2.58
N ARG A 42 -25.33 -9.36 2.02
CA ARG A 42 -25.92 -10.61 2.58
C ARG A 42 -24.97 -11.79 2.59
N VAL A 43 -23.94 -11.78 1.72
CA VAL A 43 -22.98 -12.88 1.58
C VAL A 43 -21.75 -12.68 2.46
N SER A 44 -21.17 -11.48 2.47
CA SER A 44 -19.92 -11.19 3.19
C SER A 44 -20.09 -10.47 4.51
N GLY A 45 -21.26 -9.88 4.77
CA GLY A 45 -21.51 -9.02 5.93
C GLY A 45 -20.81 -7.68 5.88
N ILE A 46 -20.09 -7.37 4.78
CA ILE A 46 -19.34 -6.11 4.65
C ILE A 46 -20.35 -4.96 4.45
N PRO A 47 -20.22 -3.85 5.23
CA PRO A 47 -21.05 -2.66 5.02
C PRO A 47 -20.89 -2.10 3.61
N ASP A 48 -21.96 -1.56 3.02
CA ASP A 48 -21.92 -0.99 1.67
C ASP A 48 -21.13 0.32 1.60
N ASP A 49 -21.02 1.02 2.71
CA ASP A 49 -20.31 2.30 2.89
C ASP A 49 -18.86 2.18 3.36
N TRP A 50 -18.25 0.98 3.25
CA TRP A 50 -16.86 0.82 3.65
C TRP A 50 -15.90 1.73 2.86
N ASN A 51 -14.84 2.19 3.52
CA ASN A 51 -13.86 3.11 2.93
C ASN A 51 -13.08 2.45 1.78
N ARG A 52 -13.16 3.06 0.59
CA ARG A 52 -12.49 2.61 -0.64
C ARG A 52 -11.31 3.50 -0.95
N SER A 53 -10.18 2.87 -1.32
CA SER A 53 -8.95 3.57 -1.69
C SER A 53 -8.61 3.36 -3.16
N LEU A 54 -8.08 4.40 -3.81
CA LEU A 54 -7.54 4.32 -5.17
C LEU A 54 -6.25 3.50 -5.24
N TYR A 55 -5.54 3.33 -4.14
CA TYR A 55 -4.38 2.43 -4.02
C TYR A 55 -4.73 0.95 -4.28
N ASN A 56 -5.98 0.56 -4.06
CA ASN A 56 -6.44 -0.81 -4.29
C ASN A 56 -6.95 -1.04 -5.72
N LYS A 57 -6.84 -0.05 -6.61
CA LYS A 57 -7.21 -0.13 -8.02
C LYS A 57 -5.96 -0.15 -8.89
N ARG A 58 -5.77 -1.22 -9.66
CA ARG A 58 -4.58 -1.39 -10.53
C ARG A 58 -4.29 -0.20 -11.44
N GLN A 59 -5.33 0.46 -11.95
CA GLN A 59 -5.19 1.58 -12.90
C GLN A 59 -4.72 2.88 -12.25
N SER A 60 -4.97 3.08 -10.95
CA SER A 60 -4.68 4.34 -10.24
C SER A 60 -3.61 4.22 -9.16
N ALA A 61 -3.33 3.00 -8.66
CA ALA A 61 -2.43 2.79 -7.54
C ALA A 61 -1.04 3.42 -7.71
N GLN A 62 -0.45 3.30 -8.89
CA GLN A 62 0.87 3.86 -9.18
C GLN A 62 0.86 5.39 -9.12
N ASN A 63 -0.12 6.04 -9.77
CA ASN A 63 -0.22 7.50 -9.81
C ASN A 63 -0.49 8.06 -8.43
N GLU A 64 -1.39 7.45 -7.66
CA GLU A 64 -1.70 7.86 -6.29
C GLU A 64 -0.46 7.78 -5.39
N LEU A 65 0.25 6.64 -5.44
CA LEU A 65 1.45 6.45 -4.65
C LEU A 65 2.54 7.46 -5.01
N PHE A 66 2.85 7.59 -6.29
CA PHE A 66 3.93 8.47 -6.75
C PHE A 66 3.62 9.95 -6.50
N SER A 67 2.36 10.36 -6.68
CA SER A 67 1.93 11.72 -6.34
C SER A 67 2.07 12.02 -4.85
N THR A 68 1.69 11.06 -3.99
CA THR A 68 1.82 11.20 -2.54
C THR A 68 3.28 11.27 -2.11
N VAL A 69 4.14 10.41 -2.66
CA VAL A 69 5.58 10.40 -2.39
C VAL A 69 6.25 11.70 -2.85
N GLN A 70 5.88 12.20 -4.03
CA GLN A 70 6.41 13.45 -4.57
C GLN A 70 6.02 14.66 -3.71
N ALA A 71 4.75 14.71 -3.27
CA ALA A 71 4.23 15.80 -2.45
C ALA A 71 4.70 15.75 -0.98
N CYS A 72 5.23 14.61 -0.53
CA CYS A 72 5.66 14.46 0.86
C CYS A 72 6.82 15.42 1.19
N PRO A 73 6.72 16.26 2.25
CA PRO A 73 7.73 17.24 2.61
C PRO A 73 8.89 16.67 3.44
N ALA A 74 9.15 15.36 3.35
CA ALA A 74 10.25 14.72 4.04
C ALA A 74 11.55 14.82 3.23
N LYS A 75 12.69 14.97 3.93
CA LYS A 75 14.02 14.90 3.33
C LYS A 75 14.35 13.46 2.89
N PHE A 76 14.06 12.50 3.75
CA PHE A 76 14.24 11.07 3.45
C PHE A 76 12.90 10.39 3.32
N ILE A 77 12.78 9.54 2.33
CA ILE A 77 11.60 8.70 2.10
C ILE A 77 12.02 7.24 2.10
N LEU A 78 11.36 6.44 2.92
CA LEU A 78 11.52 5.00 2.98
C LEU A 78 10.22 4.36 2.52
N ILE A 79 10.27 3.47 1.51
CA ILE A 79 9.10 2.79 0.97
C ILE A 79 9.31 1.29 1.05
N SER A 80 8.39 0.60 1.71
CA SER A 80 8.26 -0.85 1.67
C SER A 80 7.25 -1.26 0.61
N TYR A 81 7.56 -2.27 -0.19
CA TYR A 81 6.66 -2.75 -1.22
C TYR A 81 6.94 -4.22 -1.58
N ASN A 82 5.96 -4.88 -2.20
CA ASN A 82 5.99 -6.31 -2.47
C ASN A 82 5.92 -6.58 -3.99
N SER A 83 6.60 -7.61 -4.46
CA SER A 83 6.64 -7.99 -5.89
C SER A 83 5.31 -8.41 -6.49
N GLU A 84 4.33 -8.81 -5.66
CA GLU A 84 2.96 -9.12 -6.09
C GLU A 84 2.12 -7.84 -6.31
N GLY A 85 2.65 -6.67 -5.93
CA GLY A 85 1.94 -5.40 -6.01
C GLY A 85 1.68 -4.91 -7.43
N PHE A 86 0.80 -3.92 -7.54
CA PHE A 86 0.41 -3.32 -8.82
C PHE A 86 1.54 -2.52 -9.46
N VAL A 87 2.36 -1.85 -8.65
CA VAL A 87 3.51 -1.07 -9.10
C VAL A 87 4.72 -1.99 -9.22
N LYS A 88 5.40 -1.93 -10.35
CA LYS A 88 6.54 -2.81 -10.60
C LYS A 88 7.84 -2.19 -10.06
N TYR A 89 8.81 -3.04 -9.73
CA TYR A 89 10.12 -2.62 -9.22
C TYR A 89 10.78 -1.54 -10.09
N TYR A 90 10.78 -1.73 -11.41
CA TYR A 90 11.40 -0.78 -12.33
C TYR A 90 10.66 0.56 -12.41
N ASP A 91 9.35 0.60 -12.18
CA ASP A 91 8.60 1.85 -12.11
C ASP A 91 9.01 2.67 -10.89
N PHE A 92 9.24 2.01 -9.74
CA PHE A 92 9.85 2.64 -8.56
C PHE A 92 11.23 3.20 -8.87
N ILE A 93 12.13 2.40 -9.44
CA ILE A 93 13.50 2.85 -9.77
C ILE A 93 13.42 4.09 -10.68
N ASN A 94 12.63 4.03 -11.75
CA ASN A 94 12.51 5.13 -12.72
C ASN A 94 11.94 6.41 -12.11
N PHE A 95 10.97 6.29 -11.22
CA PHE A 95 10.36 7.44 -10.56
C PHE A 95 11.26 8.02 -9.46
N LEU A 96 11.72 7.17 -8.53
CA LEU A 96 12.45 7.60 -7.34
C LEU A 96 13.83 8.19 -7.67
N SER A 97 14.50 7.68 -8.72
CA SER A 97 15.78 8.23 -9.18
C SER A 97 15.66 9.66 -9.74
N LYS A 98 14.46 10.09 -10.13
CA LYS A 98 14.22 11.46 -10.62
C LYS A 98 14.02 12.46 -9.48
N ILE A 99 13.64 12.02 -8.29
CA ILE A 99 13.31 12.89 -7.16
C ILE A 99 14.38 12.91 -6.08
N GLY A 100 15.40 12.03 -6.16
CA GLY A 100 16.47 12.00 -5.15
C GLY A 100 17.53 10.94 -5.41
N LYS A 101 18.46 10.82 -4.47
CA LYS A 101 19.46 9.74 -4.43
C LYS A 101 18.80 8.49 -3.90
N LEU A 102 18.70 7.47 -4.75
CA LEU A 102 18.00 6.21 -4.47
C LEU A 102 18.97 5.11 -4.03
N GLN A 103 18.62 4.42 -2.94
CA GLN A 103 19.15 3.11 -2.57
C GLN A 103 17.99 2.11 -2.54
N SER A 104 18.21 0.86 -2.97
CA SER A 104 17.20 -0.19 -2.93
C SER A 104 17.76 -1.48 -2.39
N LEU A 105 16.99 -2.15 -1.54
CA LEU A 105 17.25 -3.47 -1.01
C LEU A 105 16.14 -4.41 -1.45
N GLN A 106 16.49 -5.68 -1.66
CA GLN A 106 15.55 -6.74 -2.00
C GLN A 106 15.84 -7.95 -1.13
N THR A 107 14.79 -8.59 -0.64
CA THR A 107 14.89 -9.84 0.08
C THR A 107 13.80 -10.81 -0.36
N ASP A 108 14.10 -12.10 -0.33
CA ASP A 108 13.10 -13.13 -0.57
C ASP A 108 12.34 -13.41 0.72
N TYR A 109 11.02 -13.37 0.64
CA TYR A 109 10.13 -13.63 1.75
C TYR A 109 9.14 -14.75 1.42
N ASN A 110 8.80 -15.56 2.40
CA ASN A 110 7.81 -16.62 2.21
C ASN A 110 6.42 -16.01 2.06
N THR A 111 5.73 -16.36 0.99
CA THR A 111 4.34 -15.91 0.77
C THR A 111 3.45 -16.31 1.94
N PHE A 112 2.65 -15.37 2.44
CA PHE A 112 1.65 -15.66 3.46
C PHE A 112 0.59 -16.62 2.89
N ARG A 113 0.48 -17.81 3.49
CA ARG A 113 -0.34 -18.93 3.02
C ARG A 113 -1.80 -18.92 3.55
N GLY A 114 -2.33 -17.76 3.92
CA GLY A 114 -3.69 -17.64 4.44
C GLY A 114 -4.82 -17.82 3.42
N CYS A 115 -4.52 -18.03 2.14
CA CYS A 115 -5.52 -18.18 1.07
C CYS A 115 -5.63 -19.61 0.58
N ARG A 116 -6.86 -20.02 0.25
CA ARG A 116 -7.24 -21.41 -0.14
C ARG A 116 -6.64 -21.89 -1.48
N ASN A 117 -6.15 -21.02 -2.35
CA ASN A 117 -5.59 -21.38 -3.68
C ASN A 117 -4.07 -21.31 -3.67
N LEU A 118 -3.44 -22.34 -3.11
CA LEU A 118 -1.97 -22.42 -2.96
C LEU A 118 -1.26 -23.00 -4.19
N ASN A 119 -1.97 -23.59 -5.13
CA ASN A 119 -1.36 -24.38 -6.23
C ASN A 119 -0.78 -23.52 -7.36
N GLU A 120 -1.18 -22.25 -7.47
CA GLU A 120 -0.75 -21.34 -8.56
C GLU A 120 0.11 -20.16 -8.07
N ARG A 121 0.39 -20.05 -6.78
CA ARG A 121 1.10 -18.91 -6.20
C ARG A 121 2.55 -19.25 -5.92
N PRO A 122 3.53 -18.41 -6.28
CA PRO A 122 4.92 -18.65 -5.96
C PRO A 122 5.12 -18.76 -4.44
N ILE A 123 5.94 -19.71 -4.02
CA ILE A 123 6.24 -19.96 -2.60
C ILE A 123 6.98 -18.77 -1.98
N LYS A 124 7.75 -18.04 -2.80
CA LYS A 124 8.52 -16.87 -2.40
C LYS A 124 8.08 -15.63 -3.16
N VAL A 125 7.99 -14.53 -2.48
CA VAL A 125 7.80 -13.18 -3.02
C VAL A 125 9.03 -12.35 -2.68
N LYS A 126 9.29 -11.31 -3.46
CA LYS A 126 10.35 -10.34 -3.16
C LYS A 126 9.73 -9.16 -2.41
N GLU A 127 10.32 -8.85 -1.27
CA GLU A 127 10.07 -7.60 -0.58
C GLU A 127 11.13 -6.59 -0.98
N PHE A 128 10.70 -5.39 -1.26
CA PHE A 128 11.53 -4.25 -1.66
C PHE A 128 11.53 -3.19 -0.58
N LEU A 129 12.69 -2.62 -0.34
CA LEU A 129 12.84 -1.44 0.49
C LEU A 129 13.60 -0.38 -0.32
N PHE A 130 12.98 0.77 -0.53
CA PHE A 130 13.55 1.89 -1.26
C PHE A 130 13.82 3.03 -0.28
N LEU A 131 15.05 3.51 -0.23
CA LEU A 131 15.43 4.72 0.51
C LEU A 131 15.81 5.81 -0.48
N VAL A 132 15.16 6.96 -0.36
CA VAL A 132 15.42 8.14 -1.20
C VAL A 132 15.81 9.33 -0.32
N GLU A 133 16.95 9.93 -0.60
CA GLU A 133 17.29 11.26 -0.13
C GLU A 133 16.88 12.27 -1.20
N LYS A 134 15.82 13.05 -0.95
CA LYS A 134 15.29 14.01 -1.93
C LYS A 134 16.30 15.13 -2.20
N PHE A 135 16.35 15.60 -3.46
CA PHE A 135 17.17 16.73 -3.87
C PHE A 135 16.74 18.03 -3.21
#